data_507babfe6a1a7928f282e37c25071fdc
#
_entry.id   507babfe6a1a7928f282e37c25071fdc
#
_cell.length_a   1.000
_cell.length_b   1.000
_cell.length_c   1.000
_cell.angle_alpha   90.00
_cell.angle_beta   90.00
_cell.angle_gamma   90.00
#
_symmetry.space_group_name_H-M   'P 1'
#
loop_
_entity.id
_entity.type
_entity.pdbx_description
1 polymer ?
#
loop_
_entity_poly.entity_id
_entity_poly.type
_entity_poly.pdbx_seq_one_letter_code
_entity_poly.pdbx_strand_id
1 'polypeptide(L)'
;MKKKYKLVFVLAIILISCHSEKELYVPFSNAEIEYWGRIDTMSVEAAQLSWSGTSIKMNFEGESIQALMKDESGDNYYNIIIDNDRISILKPDTIKQYYKLASNLSEGKHSIEIFKRAEWDRGRTSFYGFKISNDGKLLPKSAPKKRKMEFYGNSITAGYAIEDLSGKDSPDSTYTNNYLSYAAITSRHFDAKYQCICKSGIGITISWHPLIMPEMYNRLIPTDSNSKWDFSLYQP
;
A
#
# COMPACT_ATOMS: atom_id res chain seq x y z
N MET A 1 42.51 -61.92 35.02
CA MET A 1 42.00 -61.54 33.69
C MET A 1 41.19 -60.22 33.83
N LYS A 2 41.73 -59.05 33.44
CA LYS A 2 41.04 -57.76 33.46
C LYS A 2 40.53 -57.45 32.05
N LYS A 3 39.18 -57.46 31.83
CA LYS A 3 38.55 -57.01 30.60
C LYS A 3 38.59 -55.51 30.50
N LYS A 4 39.29 -54.96 29.50
CA LYS A 4 39.28 -53.53 29.16
C LYS A 4 38.09 -53.27 28.23
N TYR A 5 37.10 -52.49 28.70
CA TYR A 5 36.02 -51.97 27.85
C TYR A 5 36.55 -50.74 27.11
N LYS A 6 36.58 -50.77 25.79
CA LYS A 6 36.85 -49.63 24.93
C LYS A 6 35.53 -48.87 24.76
N LEU A 7 35.46 -47.66 25.35
CA LEU A 7 34.37 -46.74 25.14
C LEU A 7 34.56 -46.09 23.77
N VAL A 8 33.67 -46.38 22.82
CA VAL A 8 33.64 -45.73 21.50
C VAL A 8 32.75 -44.53 21.60
N PHE A 9 33.35 -43.35 21.58
CA PHE A 9 32.62 -42.06 21.52
C PHE A 9 32.19 -41.82 20.08
N VAL A 10 30.91 -41.97 19.76
CA VAL A 10 30.32 -41.59 18.45
C VAL A 10 30.02 -40.10 18.53
N LEU A 11 30.85 -39.28 17.90
CA LEU A 11 30.62 -37.83 17.73
C LEU A 11 29.60 -37.64 16.66
N ALA A 12 28.32 -37.41 17.01
CA ALA A 12 27.28 -37.03 16.07
C ALA A 12 27.50 -35.54 15.66
N ILE A 13 28.07 -35.36 14.46
CA ILE A 13 28.15 -34.02 13.84
C ILE A 13 26.76 -33.68 13.32
N ILE A 14 26.05 -32.84 14.06
CA ILE A 14 24.80 -32.18 13.60
C ILE A 14 25.23 -31.14 12.57
N LEU A 15 25.12 -31.47 11.30
CA LEU A 15 25.21 -30.51 10.21
C LEU A 15 23.96 -29.60 10.29
N ILE A 16 24.08 -28.47 10.97
CA ILE A 16 23.12 -27.39 10.85
C ILE A 16 23.30 -26.85 9.43
N SER A 17 22.51 -27.35 8.50
CA SER A 17 22.37 -26.76 7.18
C SER A 17 21.81 -25.35 7.39
N CYS A 18 22.67 -24.35 7.32
CA CYS A 18 22.27 -22.96 7.22
C CYS A 18 21.65 -22.80 5.84
N HIS A 19 20.35 -23.09 5.74
CA HIS A 19 19.60 -22.73 4.54
C HIS A 19 19.63 -21.19 4.48
N SER A 20 20.41 -20.64 3.56
CA SER A 20 20.34 -19.24 3.21
C SER A 20 18.94 -18.99 2.67
N GLU A 21 18.12 -18.37 3.49
CA GLU A 21 16.78 -17.95 3.14
C GLU A 21 16.86 -16.98 1.96
N LYS A 22 16.54 -17.45 0.76
CA LYS A 22 16.60 -16.64 -0.45
C LYS A 22 15.30 -15.87 -0.61
N GLU A 23 15.26 -14.65 -0.05
CA GLU A 23 14.16 -13.72 -0.22
C GLU A 23 14.04 -13.25 -1.68
N LEU A 24 12.81 -13.20 -2.21
CA LEU A 24 12.53 -12.70 -3.55
C LEU A 24 12.22 -11.20 -3.50
N TYR A 25 13.07 -10.37 -4.10
CA TYR A 25 12.79 -8.95 -4.28
C TYR A 25 12.00 -8.71 -5.58
N VAL A 26 10.87 -8.00 -5.48
CA VAL A 26 10.01 -7.60 -6.59
C VAL A 26 10.03 -6.07 -6.68
N PRO A 27 10.74 -5.49 -7.67
CA PRO A 27 10.86 -4.03 -7.79
C PRO A 27 9.51 -3.38 -8.12
N PHE A 28 9.34 -2.12 -7.74
CA PHE A 28 8.11 -1.35 -7.98
C PHE A 28 7.68 -1.32 -9.47
N SER A 29 8.63 -1.43 -10.39
CA SER A 29 8.39 -1.43 -11.84
C SER A 29 7.97 -2.79 -12.40
N ASN A 30 7.85 -3.82 -11.56
CA ASN A 30 7.45 -5.16 -12.01
C ASN A 30 6.01 -5.14 -12.56
N ALA A 31 5.80 -5.76 -13.71
CA ALA A 31 4.52 -5.77 -14.42
C ALA A 31 3.38 -6.47 -13.66
N GLU A 32 3.70 -7.34 -12.71
CA GLU A 32 2.70 -8.03 -11.89
C GLU A 32 2.23 -7.20 -10.67
N ILE A 33 2.87 -6.04 -10.41
CA ILE A 33 2.34 -5.07 -9.44
C ILE A 33 1.27 -4.24 -10.12
N GLU A 34 0.10 -4.18 -9.50
CA GLU A 34 -1.02 -3.37 -9.99
C GLU A 34 -1.14 -2.09 -9.14
N TYR A 35 -1.27 -0.95 -9.82
CA TYR A 35 -1.47 0.36 -9.22
C TYR A 35 -2.89 0.85 -9.46
N TRP A 36 -3.57 1.29 -8.41
CA TRP A 36 -4.90 1.90 -8.48
C TRP A 36 -4.87 3.34 -7.99
N GLY A 37 -5.60 4.21 -8.67
CA GLY A 37 -5.56 5.65 -8.44
C GLY A 37 -4.43 6.34 -9.21
N ARG A 38 -4.23 7.62 -8.96
CA ARG A 38 -3.19 8.43 -9.61
C ARG A 38 -1.88 8.29 -8.85
N ILE A 39 -1.03 7.43 -9.34
CA ILE A 39 0.30 7.14 -8.79
C ILE A 39 1.33 7.53 -9.83
N ASP A 40 2.31 8.32 -9.44
CA ASP A 40 3.43 8.65 -10.32
C ASP A 40 4.43 7.48 -10.33
N THR A 41 4.50 6.79 -11.46
CA THR A 41 5.43 5.68 -11.72
C THR A 41 6.52 6.07 -12.74
N MET A 42 6.60 7.35 -13.12
CA MET A 42 7.58 7.84 -14.10
C MET A 42 8.98 8.02 -13.48
N SER A 43 9.08 8.08 -12.15
CA SER A 43 10.36 8.05 -11.46
C SER A 43 11.10 6.75 -11.76
N VAL A 44 12.40 6.83 -11.96
CA VAL A 44 13.26 5.65 -12.18
C VAL A 44 13.54 4.87 -10.89
N GLU A 45 13.20 5.42 -9.73
CA GLU A 45 13.60 4.87 -8.43
C GLU A 45 12.43 4.25 -7.66
N ALA A 46 11.24 4.84 -7.72
CA ALA A 46 10.10 4.45 -6.87
C ALA A 46 8.76 4.92 -7.44
N ALA A 47 7.69 4.20 -7.13
CA ALA A 47 6.34 4.71 -7.32
C ALA A 47 5.99 5.72 -6.22
N GLN A 48 5.36 6.86 -6.58
CA GLN A 48 5.03 7.95 -5.65
C GLN A 48 3.52 7.99 -5.39
N LEU A 49 3.12 7.76 -4.15
CA LEU A 49 1.73 7.78 -3.71
C LEU A 49 1.43 9.11 -3.03
N SER A 50 0.50 9.89 -3.61
CA SER A 50 0.06 11.17 -3.05
C SER A 50 -1.41 11.13 -2.66
N TRP A 51 -2.30 10.79 -3.59
CA TRP A 51 -3.75 10.86 -3.41
C TRP A 51 -4.30 9.84 -2.42
N SER A 52 -5.37 10.22 -1.70
CA SER A 52 -6.15 9.30 -0.87
C SER A 52 -6.67 8.13 -1.72
N GLY A 53 -6.72 6.94 -1.15
CA GLY A 53 -7.28 5.76 -1.82
C GLY A 53 -6.42 5.17 -2.93
N THR A 54 -5.20 5.70 -3.14
CA THR A 54 -4.23 5.01 -4.01
C THR A 54 -3.85 3.67 -3.42
N SER A 55 -3.73 2.65 -4.28
CA SER A 55 -3.42 1.29 -3.84
C SER A 55 -2.31 0.65 -4.66
N ILE A 56 -1.52 -0.17 -3.99
CA ILE A 56 -0.52 -1.08 -4.59
C ILE A 56 -0.98 -2.50 -4.29
N LYS A 57 -1.13 -3.31 -5.34
CA LYS A 57 -1.63 -4.68 -5.22
C LYS A 57 -0.69 -5.67 -5.87
N MET A 58 -0.59 -6.85 -5.29
CA MET A 58 0.21 -7.96 -5.84
C MET A 58 -0.33 -9.29 -5.33
N ASN A 59 -0.23 -10.31 -6.17
CA ASN A 59 -0.47 -11.70 -5.79
C ASN A 59 0.86 -12.43 -5.64
N PHE A 60 0.98 -13.29 -4.63
CA PHE A 60 2.22 -14.01 -4.34
C PHE A 60 1.94 -15.36 -3.66
N GLU A 61 2.95 -16.21 -3.62
CA GLU A 61 3.06 -17.35 -2.70
C GLU A 61 4.21 -17.07 -1.73
N GLY A 62 4.06 -17.39 -0.46
CA GLY A 62 5.09 -17.22 0.56
C GLY A 62 4.53 -16.91 1.94
N GLU A 63 5.26 -17.26 2.98
CA GLU A 63 4.82 -17.15 4.38
C GLU A 63 4.90 -15.73 4.94
N SER A 64 5.67 -14.84 4.30
CA SER A 64 5.78 -13.44 4.72
C SER A 64 6.05 -12.49 3.56
N ILE A 65 5.67 -11.23 3.74
CA ILE A 65 5.89 -10.16 2.78
C ILE A 65 6.26 -8.86 3.50
N GLN A 66 7.19 -8.13 2.91
CA GLN A 66 7.63 -6.81 3.34
C GLN A 66 7.54 -5.83 2.17
N ALA A 67 7.41 -4.54 2.45
CA ALA A 67 7.55 -3.47 1.47
C ALA A 67 8.72 -2.56 1.82
N LEU A 68 9.52 -2.17 0.84
CA LEU A 68 10.53 -1.15 0.97
C LEU A 68 9.88 0.21 0.68
N MET A 69 9.76 1.04 1.69
CA MET A 69 9.05 2.33 1.61
C MET A 69 9.83 3.44 2.31
N LYS A 70 9.50 4.68 1.93
CA LYS A 70 9.93 5.90 2.61
C LYS A 70 8.80 6.91 2.54
N ASP A 71 8.39 7.47 3.65
CA ASP A 71 7.43 8.57 3.71
C ASP A 71 8.13 9.94 3.72
N GLU A 72 7.47 10.98 3.23
CA GLU A 72 8.02 12.33 3.21
C GLU A 72 7.93 13.00 4.59
N SER A 73 6.82 12.81 5.29
CA SER A 73 6.52 13.47 6.58
C SER A 73 6.51 12.52 7.77
N GLY A 74 6.34 11.21 7.53
CA GLY A 74 6.07 10.24 8.57
C GLY A 74 4.65 10.32 9.13
N ASP A 75 3.71 10.96 8.41
CA ASP A 75 2.34 11.17 8.88
C ASP A 75 1.27 10.56 7.94
N ASN A 76 1.69 9.73 7.02
CA ASN A 76 0.79 8.94 6.21
C ASN A 76 0.48 7.60 6.88
N TYR A 77 -0.77 7.16 6.73
CA TYR A 77 -1.26 5.87 7.20
C TYR A 77 -1.79 5.03 6.04
N TYR A 78 -1.57 3.73 6.12
CA TYR A 78 -1.98 2.76 5.12
C TYR A 78 -2.74 1.60 5.78
N ASN A 79 -3.80 1.13 5.13
CA ASN A 79 -4.34 -0.20 5.39
C ASN A 79 -3.51 -1.21 4.61
N ILE A 80 -3.01 -2.23 5.30
CA ILE A 80 -2.39 -3.41 4.73
C ILE A 80 -3.44 -4.51 4.75
N ILE A 81 -3.88 -4.92 3.58
CA ILE A 81 -4.99 -5.86 3.41
C ILE A 81 -4.44 -7.14 2.80
N ILE A 82 -4.52 -8.24 3.54
CA ILE A 82 -4.11 -9.58 3.12
C ILE A 82 -5.36 -10.39 2.80
N ASP A 83 -5.40 -11.00 1.62
CA ASP A 83 -6.45 -11.90 1.15
C ASP A 83 -7.87 -11.29 1.17
N ASN A 84 -7.94 -9.96 1.02
CA ASN A 84 -9.16 -9.15 1.12
C ASN A 84 -9.92 -9.28 2.46
N ASP A 85 -9.30 -9.77 3.50
CA ASP A 85 -9.91 -10.10 4.79
C ASP A 85 -9.17 -9.43 5.95
N ARG A 86 -7.91 -9.74 6.15
CA ARG A 86 -7.10 -9.24 7.28
C ARG A 86 -6.58 -7.85 7.01
N ILE A 87 -6.95 -6.89 7.87
CA ILE A 87 -6.53 -5.50 7.77
C ILE A 87 -5.65 -5.14 8.96
N SER A 88 -4.47 -4.63 8.69
CA SER A 88 -3.59 -3.99 9.68
C SER A 88 -3.19 -2.59 9.22
N ILE A 89 -2.66 -1.78 10.14
CA ILE A 89 -2.28 -0.39 9.87
C ILE A 89 -0.76 -0.30 9.79
N LEU A 90 -0.27 0.39 8.76
CA LEU A 90 1.12 0.77 8.61
C LEU A 90 1.26 2.30 8.63
N LYS A 91 2.21 2.81 9.39
CA LYS A 91 2.69 4.19 9.34
C LYS A 91 4.16 4.17 8.92
N PRO A 92 4.49 4.47 7.65
CA PRO A 92 5.87 4.53 7.20
C PRO A 92 6.60 5.73 7.80
N ASP A 93 7.89 5.55 8.08
CA ASP A 93 8.79 6.59 8.58
C ASP A 93 9.44 7.36 7.42
N THR A 94 10.11 8.45 7.73
CA THR A 94 10.90 9.27 6.80
C THR A 94 12.22 8.62 6.38
N ILE A 95 12.56 7.47 6.95
CA ILE A 95 13.73 6.67 6.59
C ILE A 95 13.31 5.55 5.63
N LYS A 96 14.07 5.36 4.54
CA LYS A 96 13.90 4.24 3.61
C LYS A 96 14.23 2.93 4.31
N GLN A 97 13.22 2.08 4.53
CA GLN A 97 13.41 0.80 5.20
C GLN A 97 12.35 -0.22 4.80
N TYR A 98 12.59 -1.48 5.14
CA TYR A 98 11.61 -2.55 4.97
C TYR A 98 10.59 -2.53 6.11
N TYR A 99 9.33 -2.58 5.74
CA TYR A 99 8.20 -2.73 6.66
C TYR A 99 7.60 -4.11 6.49
N LYS A 100 7.49 -4.85 7.58
CA LYS A 100 6.80 -6.13 7.60
C LYS A 100 5.30 -5.89 7.41
N LEU A 101 4.72 -6.45 6.36
CA LEU A 101 3.30 -6.33 6.05
C LEU A 101 2.51 -7.54 6.56
N ALA A 102 3.08 -8.73 6.44
CA ALA A 102 2.52 -9.96 6.99
C ALA A 102 3.61 -10.98 7.28
N SER A 103 3.34 -11.89 8.22
CA SER A 103 4.17 -13.04 8.54
C SER A 103 3.30 -14.21 9.02
N ASN A 104 3.87 -15.42 9.00
CA ASN A 104 3.16 -16.65 9.37
C ASN A 104 1.87 -16.84 8.56
N LEU A 105 1.93 -16.52 7.28
CA LEU A 105 0.86 -16.85 6.35
C LEU A 105 0.82 -18.36 6.14
N SER A 106 -0.34 -18.91 5.81
CA SER A 106 -0.47 -20.32 5.42
C SER A 106 0.29 -20.59 4.13
N GLU A 107 0.56 -21.84 3.85
CA GLU A 107 1.01 -22.23 2.51
C GLU A 107 -0.04 -21.90 1.45
N GLY A 108 0.40 -21.43 0.28
CA GLY A 108 -0.47 -21.18 -0.86
C GLY A 108 -0.42 -19.77 -1.40
N LYS A 109 -1.50 -19.41 -2.10
CA LYS A 109 -1.62 -18.14 -2.80
C LYS A 109 -2.20 -17.07 -1.87
N HIS A 110 -1.57 -15.90 -1.90
CA HIS A 110 -1.99 -14.73 -1.15
C HIS A 110 -2.12 -13.52 -2.05
N SER A 111 -2.94 -12.58 -1.62
CA SER A 111 -3.01 -11.24 -2.18
C SER A 111 -2.64 -10.20 -1.13
N ILE A 112 -1.96 -9.14 -1.56
CA ILE A 112 -1.65 -7.96 -0.76
C ILE A 112 -2.23 -6.71 -1.41
N GLU A 113 -2.80 -5.83 -0.60
CA GLU A 113 -3.10 -4.46 -0.97
C GLU A 113 -2.54 -3.50 0.08
N ILE A 114 -1.76 -2.52 -0.37
CA ILE A 114 -1.35 -1.36 0.43
C ILE A 114 -2.25 -0.21 0.01
N PHE A 115 -3.18 0.21 0.85
CA PHE A 115 -4.19 1.24 0.55
C PHE A 115 -3.93 2.51 1.36
N LYS A 116 -3.71 3.65 0.69
CA LYS A 116 -3.45 4.95 1.34
C LYS A 116 -4.73 5.49 1.99
N ARG A 117 -4.70 5.68 3.31
CA ARG A 117 -5.81 6.19 4.11
C ARG A 117 -5.90 7.71 4.08
N ALA A 118 -4.75 8.36 4.28
CA ALA A 118 -4.62 9.79 4.54
C ALA A 118 -4.72 10.65 3.27
N GLU A 119 -4.96 11.94 3.48
CA GLU A 119 -4.98 12.94 2.42
C GLU A 119 -3.56 13.26 1.90
N TRP A 120 -3.50 13.92 0.74
CA TRP A 120 -2.26 14.24 0.06
C TRP A 120 -1.41 15.32 0.76
N ASP A 121 -2.00 16.15 1.61
CA ASP A 121 -1.29 17.18 2.38
C ASP A 121 -0.43 16.59 3.53
N ARG A 122 -0.52 15.30 3.78
CA ARG A 122 0.39 14.55 4.67
C ARG A 122 1.69 14.15 3.98
N GLY A 123 1.94 14.65 2.76
CA GLY A 123 3.13 14.33 1.98
C GLY A 123 2.98 13.10 1.09
N ARG A 124 4.07 12.76 0.41
CA ARG A 124 4.16 11.64 -0.51
C ARG A 124 4.85 10.46 0.15
N THR A 125 4.49 9.28 -0.29
CA THR A 125 5.20 8.05 0.08
C THR A 125 5.84 7.42 -1.15
N SER A 126 7.11 7.13 -1.08
CA SER A 126 7.88 6.40 -2.09
C SER A 126 7.79 4.90 -1.80
N PHE A 127 7.33 4.11 -2.77
CA PHE A 127 7.33 2.66 -2.74
C PHE A 127 8.37 2.13 -3.72
N TYR A 128 9.33 1.34 -3.24
CA TYR A 128 10.45 0.83 -4.03
C TYR A 128 10.25 -0.62 -4.50
N GLY A 129 9.41 -1.39 -3.80
CA GLY A 129 9.14 -2.78 -4.13
C GLY A 129 8.76 -3.63 -2.94
N PHE A 130 8.45 -4.89 -3.22
CA PHE A 130 8.18 -5.91 -2.21
C PHE A 130 9.36 -6.84 -2.02
N LYS A 131 9.39 -7.50 -0.86
CA LYS A 131 10.25 -8.61 -0.56
C LYS A 131 9.40 -9.75 0.00
N ILE A 132 9.43 -10.90 -0.66
CA ILE A 132 8.71 -12.11 -0.27
C ILE A 132 9.70 -13.07 0.40
N SER A 133 9.26 -13.80 1.42
CA SER A 133 10.07 -14.80 2.11
C SER A 133 10.48 -15.96 1.22
N ASN A 134 11.32 -16.81 1.78
CA ASN A 134 11.93 -17.99 1.17
C ASN A 134 10.97 -18.79 0.32
N ASP A 135 11.49 -19.25 -0.82
CA ASP A 135 10.75 -20.05 -1.81
C ASP A 135 9.44 -19.39 -2.29
N GLY A 136 9.25 -18.11 -1.92
CA GLY A 136 8.13 -17.31 -2.36
C GLY A 136 8.14 -17.09 -3.87
N LYS A 137 6.96 -16.97 -4.44
CA LYS A 137 6.77 -16.78 -5.88
C LYS A 137 5.89 -15.57 -6.13
N LEU A 138 6.27 -14.82 -7.14
CA LEU A 138 5.39 -13.81 -7.71
C LEU A 138 4.32 -14.51 -8.56
N LEU A 139 3.07 -14.13 -8.37
CA LEU A 139 1.95 -14.65 -9.14
C LEU A 139 1.41 -13.59 -10.10
N PRO A 140 0.75 -14.02 -11.18
CA PRO A 140 0.10 -13.10 -12.11
C PRO A 140 -0.90 -12.19 -11.37
N LYS A 141 -0.98 -10.93 -11.81
CA LYS A 141 -1.99 -9.99 -11.32
C LYS A 141 -3.40 -10.49 -11.60
N SER A 142 -4.36 -10.03 -10.81
CA SER A 142 -5.76 -10.37 -10.95
C SER A 142 -6.33 -9.88 -12.28
N ALA A 143 -7.40 -10.51 -12.77
CA ALA A 143 -8.10 -10.04 -13.95
C ALA A 143 -8.56 -8.58 -13.76
N PRO A 144 -8.47 -7.73 -14.81
CA PRO A 144 -8.89 -6.35 -14.74
C PRO A 144 -10.36 -6.22 -14.34
N LYS A 145 -10.66 -5.28 -13.45
CA LYS A 145 -12.05 -4.96 -13.10
C LYS A 145 -12.80 -4.41 -14.32
N LYS A 146 -14.02 -4.90 -14.52
CA LYS A 146 -14.89 -4.46 -15.63
C LYS A 146 -15.42 -3.05 -15.44
N ARG A 147 -15.59 -2.63 -14.18
CA ARG A 147 -16.08 -1.31 -13.81
C ARG A 147 -14.94 -0.46 -13.27
N LYS A 148 -15.04 0.83 -13.53
CA LYS A 148 -14.15 1.85 -12.98
C LYS A 148 -15.01 2.96 -12.41
N MET A 149 -14.62 3.50 -11.25
CA MET A 149 -15.32 4.61 -10.62
C MET A 149 -14.30 5.66 -10.18
N GLU A 150 -14.56 6.90 -10.55
CA GLU A 150 -13.74 8.04 -10.14
C GLU A 150 -14.59 9.00 -9.32
N PHE A 151 -14.05 9.42 -8.19
CA PHE A 151 -14.72 10.31 -7.25
C PHE A 151 -13.94 11.59 -7.06
N TYR A 152 -14.65 12.71 -7.13
CA TYR A 152 -14.14 14.04 -6.85
C TYR A 152 -14.89 14.59 -5.65
N GLY A 153 -14.18 15.13 -4.65
CA GLY A 153 -14.87 15.63 -3.47
C GLY A 153 -13.99 16.24 -2.40
N ASN A 154 -14.62 16.51 -1.28
CA ASN A 154 -14.04 17.15 -0.11
C ASN A 154 -13.70 16.14 1.00
N SER A 155 -13.76 16.59 2.27
CA SER A 155 -13.47 15.80 3.47
C SER A 155 -14.32 14.53 3.59
N ILE A 156 -15.58 14.56 3.19
CA ILE A 156 -16.48 13.40 3.23
C ILE A 156 -15.97 12.31 2.27
N THR A 157 -15.52 12.71 1.09
CA THR A 157 -14.93 11.79 0.10
C THR A 157 -13.56 11.28 0.56
N ALA A 158 -12.79 12.12 1.26
CA ALA A 158 -11.50 11.73 1.83
C ALA A 158 -11.62 10.72 2.98
N GLY A 159 -12.79 10.66 3.65
CA GLY A 159 -12.96 9.92 4.90
C GLY A 159 -12.21 10.60 6.06
N TYR A 160 -12.16 11.95 6.05
CA TYR A 160 -11.54 12.75 7.09
C TYR A 160 -12.20 12.49 8.44
N ALA A 161 -11.40 12.24 9.46
CA ALA A 161 -11.82 11.98 10.83
C ALA A 161 -12.91 10.90 11.00
N ILE A 162 -13.11 10.01 10.00
CA ILE A 162 -14.19 9.02 10.01
C ILE A 162 -14.06 7.99 11.15
N GLU A 163 -12.87 7.82 11.71
CA GLU A 163 -12.59 6.96 12.86
C GLU A 163 -12.49 7.74 14.18
N ASP A 164 -12.75 9.06 14.18
CA ASP A 164 -12.83 9.84 15.41
C ASP A 164 -14.19 9.70 16.10
N LEU A 165 -14.29 8.70 16.97
CA LEU A 165 -15.51 8.41 17.73
C LEU A 165 -15.87 9.50 18.77
N SER A 166 -15.00 10.48 18.99
CA SER A 166 -15.30 11.63 19.86
C SER A 166 -16.27 12.64 19.22
N GLY A 167 -16.44 12.59 17.90
CA GLY A 167 -17.25 13.53 17.12
C GLY A 167 -16.69 14.94 17.05
N LYS A 168 -15.38 15.13 17.34
CA LYS A 168 -14.71 16.44 17.32
C LYS A 168 -13.99 16.74 16.01
N ASP A 169 -14.09 15.84 15.03
CA ASP A 169 -13.41 15.96 13.73
C ASP A 169 -11.90 16.20 13.89
N SER A 170 -11.23 15.34 14.65
CA SER A 170 -9.81 15.47 14.95
C SER A 170 -8.97 15.60 13.67
N PRO A 171 -8.05 16.58 13.59
CA PRO A 171 -7.15 16.75 12.46
C PRO A 171 -6.01 15.72 12.42
N ASP A 172 -5.91 14.84 13.40
CA ASP A 172 -4.92 13.77 13.42
C ASP A 172 -5.19 12.79 12.29
N SER A 173 -4.18 12.55 11.46
CA SER A 173 -4.25 11.66 10.28
C SER A 173 -4.56 10.21 10.65
N THR A 174 -4.34 9.81 11.90
CA THR A 174 -4.72 8.50 12.45
C THR A 174 -6.20 8.21 12.24
N TYR A 175 -7.06 9.22 12.39
CA TYR A 175 -8.52 9.07 12.28
C TYR A 175 -9.05 9.20 10.84
N THR A 176 -8.21 9.63 9.90
CA THR A 176 -8.59 9.71 8.49
C THR A 176 -8.46 8.33 7.84
N ASN A 177 -9.53 7.85 7.20
CA ASN A 177 -9.52 6.56 6.56
C ASN A 177 -10.37 6.56 5.29
N ASN A 178 -9.76 6.83 4.15
CA ASN A 178 -10.44 6.82 2.85
C ASN A 178 -11.07 5.47 2.52
N TYR A 179 -10.54 4.35 3.03
CA TYR A 179 -11.09 3.01 2.83
C TYR A 179 -12.52 2.86 3.36
N LEU A 180 -12.87 3.63 4.41
CA LEU A 180 -14.19 3.68 5.02
C LEU A 180 -15.09 4.77 4.45
N SER A 181 -14.60 5.59 3.51
CA SER A 181 -15.44 6.60 2.84
C SER A 181 -16.52 5.95 1.99
N TYR A 182 -17.63 6.68 1.77
CA TYR A 182 -18.70 6.22 0.89
C TYR A 182 -18.18 5.85 -0.50
N ALA A 183 -17.22 6.60 -1.01
CA ALA A 183 -16.65 6.41 -2.34
C ALA A 183 -15.93 5.07 -2.47
N ALA A 184 -15.06 4.74 -1.51
CA ALA A 184 -14.34 3.47 -1.49
C ALA A 184 -15.27 2.28 -1.21
N ILE A 185 -16.27 2.45 -0.31
CA ILE A 185 -17.28 1.42 -0.02
C ILE A 185 -18.11 1.13 -1.28
N THR A 186 -18.60 2.17 -1.96
CA THR A 186 -19.38 2.02 -3.21
C THR A 186 -18.57 1.28 -4.27
N SER A 187 -17.30 1.66 -4.48
CA SER A 187 -16.46 0.98 -5.46
C SER A 187 -16.24 -0.50 -5.15
N ARG A 188 -16.03 -0.86 -3.89
CA ARG A 188 -15.91 -2.27 -3.48
C ARG A 188 -17.24 -3.02 -3.66
N HIS A 189 -18.37 -2.40 -3.29
CA HIS A 189 -19.70 -3.01 -3.47
C HIS A 189 -19.99 -3.37 -4.93
N PHE A 190 -19.61 -2.51 -5.86
CA PHE A 190 -19.82 -2.73 -7.30
C PHE A 190 -18.67 -3.45 -8.01
N ASP A 191 -17.70 -3.96 -7.26
CA ASP A 191 -16.49 -4.61 -7.78
C ASP A 191 -15.77 -3.75 -8.83
N ALA A 192 -15.63 -2.45 -8.56
CA ALA A 192 -15.06 -1.47 -9.47
C ALA A 192 -13.61 -1.12 -9.09
N LYS A 193 -12.78 -0.81 -10.11
CA LYS A 193 -11.51 -0.15 -9.89
C LYS A 193 -11.78 1.25 -9.35
N TYR A 194 -11.06 1.66 -8.30
CA TYR A 194 -11.28 2.90 -7.55
C TYR A 194 -10.25 3.96 -7.88
N GLN A 195 -10.70 5.21 -8.05
CA GLN A 195 -9.85 6.39 -8.12
C GLN A 195 -10.52 7.53 -7.36
N CYS A 196 -9.77 8.25 -6.53
CA CYS A 196 -10.29 9.32 -5.68
C CYS A 196 -9.41 10.56 -5.76
N ILE A 197 -10.02 11.69 -6.07
CA ILE A 197 -9.41 13.01 -6.11
C ILE A 197 -10.17 13.89 -5.12
N CYS A 198 -9.59 14.07 -3.94
CA CYS A 198 -10.28 14.76 -2.85
C CYS A 198 -9.30 15.59 -2.00
N LYS A 199 -9.88 16.55 -1.29
CA LYS A 199 -9.19 17.36 -0.29
C LYS A 199 -10.19 17.94 0.70
N SER A 200 -9.94 17.80 1.98
CA SER A 200 -10.73 18.47 3.02
C SER A 200 -10.74 19.98 2.79
N GLY A 201 -11.92 20.60 2.90
CA GLY A 201 -12.10 22.04 2.71
C GLY A 201 -12.10 22.52 1.26
N ILE A 202 -11.96 21.63 0.27
CA ILE A 202 -12.02 22.04 -1.15
C ILE A 202 -13.47 22.20 -1.61
N GLY A 203 -13.71 23.22 -2.43
CA GLY A 203 -14.97 23.44 -3.13
C GLY A 203 -14.77 23.65 -4.63
N ILE A 204 -15.87 23.79 -5.35
CA ILE A 204 -15.85 24.02 -6.81
C ILE A 204 -15.55 25.49 -7.10
N THR A 205 -16.12 26.41 -6.32
CA THR A 205 -15.99 27.86 -6.51
C THR A 205 -15.31 28.56 -5.35
N ILE A 206 -15.53 28.06 -4.12
CA ILE A 206 -14.96 28.61 -2.88
C ILE A 206 -14.38 27.43 -2.07
N SER A 207 -13.19 27.59 -1.56
CA SER A 207 -12.48 26.63 -0.72
C SER A 207 -11.99 27.29 0.57
N TRP A 208 -11.64 26.49 1.56
CA TRP A 208 -10.88 26.96 2.74
C TRP A 208 -9.40 27.21 2.41
N HIS A 209 -8.98 26.87 1.20
CA HIS A 209 -7.62 27.02 0.67
C HIS A 209 -7.63 27.92 -0.57
N PRO A 210 -6.48 28.47 -0.98
CA PRO A 210 -6.36 29.19 -2.25
C PRO A 210 -6.58 28.33 -3.51
N LEU A 211 -6.83 27.03 -3.34
CA LEU A 211 -7.01 26.07 -4.41
C LEU A 211 -8.47 25.58 -4.46
N ILE A 212 -9.06 25.52 -5.65
CA ILE A 212 -10.40 24.97 -5.91
C ILE A 212 -10.31 23.68 -6.74
N MET A 213 -11.37 22.85 -6.72
CA MET A 213 -11.38 21.57 -7.43
C MET A 213 -11.08 21.69 -8.92
N PRO A 214 -11.58 22.68 -9.69
CA PRO A 214 -11.25 22.87 -11.11
C PRO A 214 -9.75 23.07 -11.38
N GLU A 215 -8.97 23.54 -10.42
CA GLU A 215 -7.52 23.71 -10.54
C GLU A 215 -6.73 22.45 -10.16
N MET A 216 -7.38 21.52 -9.45
CA MET A 216 -6.74 20.33 -8.90
C MET A 216 -7.11 19.04 -9.65
N TYR A 217 -8.33 18.95 -10.20
CA TYR A 217 -8.89 17.71 -10.72
C TYR A 217 -8.04 17.02 -11.79
N ASN A 218 -7.24 17.77 -12.53
CA ASN A 218 -6.42 17.27 -13.64
C ASN A 218 -4.95 17.03 -13.27
N ARG A 219 -4.60 16.99 -11.97
CA ARG A 219 -3.23 16.78 -11.54
C ARG A 219 -2.93 15.28 -11.32
N LEU A 220 -1.74 14.87 -11.69
CA LEU A 220 -1.16 13.60 -11.25
C LEU A 220 -0.61 13.74 -9.83
N ILE A 221 0.19 14.77 -9.59
CA ILE A 221 0.75 15.12 -8.26
C ILE A 221 -0.04 16.33 -7.74
N PRO A 222 -0.77 16.22 -6.62
CA PRO A 222 -1.67 17.28 -6.14
C PRO A 222 -0.99 18.62 -5.94
N THR A 223 0.24 18.62 -5.46
CA THR A 223 1.02 19.83 -5.13
C THR A 223 1.71 20.48 -6.33
N ASP A 224 1.73 19.81 -7.49
CA ASP A 224 2.38 20.30 -8.69
C ASP A 224 1.34 20.63 -9.78
N SER A 225 1.14 21.91 -10.07
CA SER A 225 0.19 22.38 -11.09
C SER A 225 0.60 21.99 -12.52
N ASN A 226 1.87 21.69 -12.76
CA ASN A 226 2.39 21.27 -14.06
C ASN A 226 2.26 19.77 -14.28
N SER A 227 2.09 19.00 -13.20
CA SER A 227 1.92 17.54 -13.26
C SER A 227 0.51 17.21 -13.71
N LYS A 228 0.32 16.88 -14.99
CA LYS A 228 -0.98 16.57 -15.57
C LYS A 228 -1.26 15.07 -15.55
N TRP A 229 -2.49 14.74 -15.19
CA TRP A 229 -3.01 13.39 -15.30
C TRP A 229 -3.41 13.11 -16.76
N ASP A 230 -3.00 11.97 -17.27
CA ASP A 230 -3.46 11.48 -18.57
C ASP A 230 -4.78 10.71 -18.40
N PHE A 231 -5.88 11.35 -18.74
CA PHE A 231 -7.21 10.77 -18.62
C PHE A 231 -7.44 9.56 -19.55
N SER A 232 -6.59 9.32 -20.55
CA SER A 232 -6.68 8.11 -21.37
C SER A 232 -6.33 6.84 -20.61
N LEU A 233 -5.56 6.94 -19.55
CA LEU A 233 -5.16 5.81 -18.68
C LEU A 233 -6.30 5.29 -17.82
N TYR A 234 -7.31 6.13 -17.55
CA TYR A 234 -8.43 5.77 -16.70
C TYR A 234 -9.72 6.44 -17.19
N GLN A 235 -10.55 5.66 -17.84
CA GLN A 235 -11.87 6.09 -18.31
C GLN A 235 -12.92 5.29 -17.53
N PRO A 236 -13.63 5.92 -16.56
CA PRO A 236 -14.69 5.30 -15.78
C PRO A 236 -15.92 4.96 -16.62
#